data_51aba481399dd9a6520d379e1fda411c
#
_entry.id   51aba481399dd9a6520d379e1fda411c
#
_cell.length_a   1.000
_cell.length_b   1.000
_cell.length_c   1.000
_cell.angle_alpha   90.00
_cell.angle_beta   90.00
_cell.angle_gamma   90.00
#
_symmetry.space_group_name_H-M   'P 1'
#
loop_
_entity.id
_entity.type
_entity.pdbx_description
1 polymer ?
#
loop_
_entity_poly.entity_id
_entity_poly.type
_entity_poly.pdbx_seq_one_letter_code
_entity_poly.pdbx_strand_id
1 'polypeptide(L)'
;MSDFNPNSTQLQTQLAKKYFDLSPAIQKIIQLFSVIYAPIDKNSFLSCLSQTAALDEKNKPWTTKTLSYQIEKLVIAGLLVKESKSGPECHPLLTEIATRHAVETRKFEILVKAVEGNITSK
;
A
#
# COMPACT_ATOMS: atom_id res chain seq x y z
N MET A 1 26.91 -19.60 -4.92
CA MET A 1 25.63 -19.79 -5.53
C MET A 1 24.87 -18.48 -5.60
N SER A 2 24.22 -18.33 -6.63
CA SER A 2 23.51 -17.09 -6.83
C SER A 2 22.12 -17.14 -6.23
N ASP A 3 21.74 -16.07 -5.58
CA ASP A 3 20.37 -15.93 -5.09
C ASP A 3 19.45 -15.40 -6.16
N PHE A 4 19.98 -15.20 -7.33
CA PHE A 4 19.18 -14.66 -8.41
C PHE A 4 18.07 -15.64 -8.80
N ASN A 5 16.85 -15.12 -8.83
CA ASN A 5 15.69 -15.90 -9.22
C ASN A 5 15.01 -15.19 -10.38
N PRO A 6 15.13 -15.71 -11.61
CA PRO A 6 14.52 -15.05 -12.78
C PRO A 6 13.02 -14.86 -12.61
N ASN A 7 12.35 -15.82 -11.98
CA ASN A 7 10.90 -15.69 -11.80
C ASN A 7 10.55 -14.54 -10.87
N SER A 8 11.35 -14.35 -9.81
CA SER A 8 11.13 -13.23 -8.91
C SER A 8 11.36 -11.90 -9.61
N THR A 9 12.37 -11.84 -10.46
CA THR A 9 12.64 -10.61 -11.20
C THR A 9 11.49 -10.27 -12.15
N GLN A 10 10.98 -11.29 -12.86
CA GLN A 10 9.86 -11.07 -13.75
C GLN A 10 8.63 -10.64 -12.99
N LEU A 11 8.35 -11.29 -11.87
CA LEU A 11 7.18 -10.94 -11.06
C LEU A 11 7.31 -9.52 -10.54
N GLN A 12 8.50 -9.16 -10.06
CA GLN A 12 8.71 -7.80 -9.57
C GLN A 12 8.49 -6.77 -10.66
N THR A 13 8.95 -7.05 -11.87
CA THR A 13 8.73 -6.16 -13.00
C THR A 13 7.25 -6.01 -13.31
N GLN A 14 6.52 -7.12 -13.28
CA GLN A 14 5.09 -7.08 -13.53
C GLN A 14 4.35 -6.30 -12.46
N LEU A 15 4.73 -6.50 -11.20
CA LEU A 15 4.10 -5.77 -10.10
C LEU A 15 4.39 -4.28 -10.19
N ALA A 16 5.62 -3.93 -10.55
CA ALA A 16 5.98 -2.54 -10.71
C ALA A 16 5.15 -1.89 -11.80
N LYS A 17 4.98 -2.59 -12.92
CA LYS A 17 4.19 -2.05 -14.01
C LYS A 17 2.75 -1.83 -13.58
N LYS A 18 2.16 -2.79 -12.90
CA LYS A 18 0.80 -2.65 -12.41
C LYS A 18 0.68 -1.48 -11.46
N TYR A 19 1.67 -1.34 -10.58
CA TYR A 19 1.66 -0.26 -9.60
C TYR A 19 1.71 1.11 -10.29
N PHE A 20 2.62 1.28 -11.24
CA PHE A 20 2.78 2.57 -11.89
C PHE A 20 1.64 2.90 -12.85
N ASP A 21 0.84 1.89 -13.21
CA ASP A 21 -0.36 2.13 -14.00
C ASP A 21 -1.55 2.57 -13.16
N LEU A 22 -1.43 2.50 -11.84
CA LEU A 22 -2.51 2.92 -10.96
C LEU A 22 -2.58 4.44 -10.89
N SER A 23 -3.77 4.95 -10.57
CA SER A 23 -3.92 6.38 -10.31
C SER A 23 -3.17 6.76 -9.04
N PRO A 24 -2.79 8.04 -8.88
CA PRO A 24 -2.09 8.45 -7.67
C PRO A 24 -2.86 8.15 -6.39
N ALA A 25 -4.19 8.24 -6.44
CA ALA A 25 -5.00 7.93 -5.25
C ALA A 25 -4.83 6.49 -4.83
N ILE A 26 -4.78 5.58 -5.79
CA ILE A 26 -4.63 4.16 -5.49
C ILE A 26 -3.18 3.83 -5.14
N GLN A 27 -2.23 4.48 -5.81
CA GLN A 27 -0.82 4.30 -5.46
C GLN A 27 -0.57 4.64 -4.00
N LYS A 28 -1.25 5.65 -3.48
CA LYS A 28 -1.07 6.04 -2.09
C LYS A 28 -1.49 4.93 -1.14
N ILE A 29 -2.52 4.16 -1.50
CA ILE A 29 -2.93 3.01 -0.69
C ILE A 29 -1.77 2.01 -0.60
N ILE A 30 -1.16 1.69 -1.73
CA ILE A 30 -0.03 0.76 -1.74
C ILE A 30 1.14 1.33 -0.95
N GLN A 31 1.43 2.61 -1.13
CA GLN A 31 2.53 3.25 -0.40
C GLN A 31 2.31 3.18 1.10
N LEU A 32 1.08 3.42 1.55
CA LEU A 32 0.79 3.36 2.97
C LEU A 32 0.99 1.95 3.50
N PHE A 33 0.51 0.94 2.76
CA PHE A 33 0.75 -0.44 3.17
C PHE A 33 2.24 -0.77 3.22
N SER A 34 3.04 -0.18 2.33
CA SER A 34 4.47 -0.48 2.31
C SER A 34 5.20 0.12 3.51
N VAL A 35 4.66 1.17 4.09
CA VAL A 35 5.23 1.79 5.28
C VAL A 35 4.83 1.03 6.54
N ILE A 36 3.70 0.36 6.51
CA ILE A 36 3.21 -0.39 7.66
C ILE A 36 3.81 -1.80 7.62
N TYR A 37 4.54 -2.16 8.66
CA TYR A 37 5.27 -3.42 8.66
C TYR A 37 4.46 -4.60 9.19
N ALA A 38 3.27 -4.36 9.68
CA ALA A 38 2.46 -5.42 10.27
C ALA A 38 1.06 -5.35 9.69
N PRO A 39 0.33 -6.47 9.74
CA PRO A 39 -1.06 -6.43 9.30
C PRO A 39 -1.84 -5.41 10.12
N ILE A 40 -2.78 -4.77 9.47
CA ILE A 40 -3.53 -3.68 10.08
C ILE A 40 -5.00 -3.86 9.71
N ASP A 41 -5.87 -3.59 10.67
CA ASP A 41 -7.29 -3.66 10.39
C ASP A 41 -7.72 -2.47 9.52
N LYS A 42 -8.86 -2.64 8.87
CA LYS A 42 -9.32 -1.68 7.90
C LYS A 42 -9.61 -0.31 8.50
N ASN A 43 -10.18 -0.30 9.70
CA ASN A 43 -10.51 0.98 10.34
C ASN A 43 -9.26 1.78 10.69
N SER A 44 -8.24 1.11 11.19
CA SER A 44 -6.98 1.78 11.51
C SER A 44 -6.31 2.28 10.24
N PHE A 45 -6.36 1.48 9.19
CA PHE A 45 -5.79 1.89 7.91
C PHE A 45 -6.51 3.12 7.37
N LEU A 46 -7.84 3.13 7.47
CA LEU A 46 -8.62 4.27 7.01
C LEU A 46 -8.26 5.53 7.79
N SER A 47 -8.03 5.39 9.09
CA SER A 47 -7.60 6.52 9.90
C SER A 47 -6.26 7.07 9.43
N CYS A 48 -5.31 6.19 9.13
CA CYS A 48 -4.03 6.62 8.60
C CYS A 48 -4.20 7.34 7.27
N LEU A 49 -5.02 6.78 6.40
CA LEU A 49 -5.23 7.36 5.09
C LEU A 49 -5.88 8.74 5.19
N SER A 50 -6.84 8.89 6.08
CA SER A 50 -7.50 10.17 6.32
C SER A 50 -6.52 11.22 6.82
N GLN A 51 -5.57 10.80 7.64
CA GLN A 51 -4.59 11.73 8.19
C GLN A 51 -3.65 12.27 7.13
N THR A 52 -3.47 11.57 6.02
CA THR A 52 -2.66 12.08 4.93
C THR A 52 -3.44 13.03 4.04
N ALA A 53 -4.69 13.30 4.36
CA ALA A 53 -5.59 14.10 3.54
C ALA A 53 -5.78 13.51 2.14
N ALA A 54 -5.66 12.19 2.04
CA ALA A 54 -5.82 11.51 0.76
C ALA A 54 -7.28 11.47 0.35
N LEU A 55 -7.51 11.68 -0.93
CA LEU A 55 -8.86 11.60 -1.50
C LEU A 55 -8.91 10.45 -2.49
N ASP A 56 -10.12 9.93 -2.71
CA ASP A 56 -10.28 8.86 -3.69
C ASP A 56 -10.23 9.44 -5.11
N GLU A 57 -10.47 8.59 -6.09
CA GLU A 57 -10.35 9.01 -7.48
C GLU A 57 -11.40 10.03 -7.88
N LYS A 58 -12.44 10.18 -7.07
CA LYS A 58 -13.49 11.17 -7.32
C LYS A 58 -13.31 12.40 -6.46
N ASN A 59 -12.14 12.56 -5.84
CA ASN A 59 -11.81 13.69 -4.98
C ASN A 59 -12.69 13.76 -3.74
N LYS A 60 -13.08 12.60 -3.23
CA LYS A 60 -13.89 12.52 -2.01
C LYS A 60 -13.11 11.78 -0.94
N PRO A 61 -13.39 12.06 0.33
CA PRO A 61 -12.70 11.33 1.40
C PRO A 61 -12.96 9.83 1.28
N TRP A 62 -11.95 9.05 1.61
CA TRP A 62 -12.09 7.61 1.61
C TRP A 62 -13.08 7.18 2.69
N THR A 63 -13.88 6.20 2.36
CA THR A 63 -14.80 5.58 3.32
C THR A 63 -14.45 4.11 3.44
N THR A 64 -15.01 3.46 4.46
CA THR A 64 -14.80 2.03 4.62
C THR A 64 -15.20 1.27 3.36
N LYS A 65 -16.31 1.66 2.78
CA LYS A 65 -16.83 0.98 1.60
C LYS A 65 -15.92 1.16 0.38
N THR A 66 -15.53 2.39 0.09
CA THR A 66 -14.70 2.64 -1.08
C THR A 66 -13.31 2.05 -0.90
N LEU A 67 -12.79 2.11 0.31
CA LEU A 67 -11.48 1.52 0.60
C LEU A 67 -11.54 0.00 0.45
N SER A 68 -12.59 -0.65 0.99
CA SER A 68 -12.72 -2.09 0.86
C SER A 68 -12.76 -2.53 -0.59
N TYR A 69 -13.48 -1.79 -1.41
CA TYR A 69 -13.58 -2.10 -2.83
C TYR A 69 -12.19 -2.08 -3.49
N GLN A 70 -11.42 -1.06 -3.21
CA GLN A 70 -10.10 -0.95 -3.82
C GLN A 70 -9.14 -2.00 -3.29
N ILE A 71 -9.19 -2.29 -1.99
CA ILE A 71 -8.34 -3.32 -1.41
C ILE A 71 -8.62 -4.66 -2.07
N GLU A 72 -9.90 -5.00 -2.27
CA GLU A 72 -10.25 -6.24 -2.94
C GLU A 72 -9.67 -6.31 -4.35
N LYS A 73 -9.79 -5.23 -5.08
CA LYS A 73 -9.25 -5.18 -6.44
C LYS A 73 -7.73 -5.35 -6.43
N LEU A 74 -7.06 -4.74 -5.48
CA LEU A 74 -5.61 -4.83 -5.40
C LEU A 74 -5.16 -6.23 -5.00
N VAL A 75 -5.93 -6.90 -4.14
CA VAL A 75 -5.62 -8.28 -3.79
C VAL A 75 -5.78 -9.18 -5.01
N ILE A 76 -6.86 -8.99 -5.76
CA ILE A 76 -7.09 -9.77 -6.98
C ILE A 76 -5.97 -9.54 -7.99
N ALA A 77 -5.49 -8.31 -8.08
CA ALA A 77 -4.40 -7.98 -9.00
C ALA A 77 -3.04 -8.49 -8.53
N GLY A 78 -2.95 -8.94 -7.28
CA GLY A 78 -1.71 -9.47 -6.76
C GLY A 78 -0.80 -8.42 -6.13
N LEU A 79 -1.25 -7.18 -6.05
CA LEU A 79 -0.43 -6.11 -5.46
C LEU A 79 -0.48 -6.13 -3.94
N LEU A 80 -1.59 -6.57 -3.38
CA LEU A 80 -1.71 -6.81 -1.96
C LEU A 80 -1.88 -8.29 -1.72
N VAL A 81 -1.35 -8.76 -0.60
CA VAL A 81 -1.47 -10.15 -0.20
C VAL A 81 -2.36 -10.21 1.03
N LYS A 82 -3.33 -11.11 0.99
CA LYS A 82 -4.23 -11.28 2.13
C LYS A 82 -4.10 -12.71 2.62
N GLU A 83 -3.34 -12.87 3.68
CA GLU A 83 -3.10 -14.19 4.27
C GLU A 83 -3.83 -14.29 5.59
N SER A 84 -4.80 -15.14 5.64
CA SER A 84 -5.49 -15.45 6.88
C SER A 84 -6.22 -14.23 7.45
N LYS A 85 -6.31 -14.18 8.74
CA LYS A 85 -7.12 -13.22 9.47
C LYS A 85 -6.43 -11.90 9.73
N SER A 86 -5.15 -11.81 9.40
CA SER A 86 -4.36 -10.67 9.82
C SER A 86 -4.64 -9.41 9.04
N GLY A 87 -5.27 -9.52 7.89
CA GLY A 87 -5.52 -8.39 7.04
C GLY A 87 -4.54 -8.31 5.89
N PRO A 88 -4.78 -7.41 4.95
CA PRO A 88 -3.93 -7.32 3.76
C PRO A 88 -2.61 -6.65 4.06
N GLU A 89 -1.60 -6.99 3.25
CA GLU A 89 -0.27 -6.40 3.32
C GLU A 89 0.22 -6.16 1.90
N CYS A 90 1.15 -5.24 1.77
CA CYS A 90 1.78 -5.01 0.49
C CYS A 90 2.61 -6.24 0.11
N HIS A 91 2.53 -6.62 -1.18
CA HIS A 91 3.34 -7.73 -1.65
C HIS A 91 4.81 -7.45 -1.38
N PRO A 92 5.55 -8.43 -0.84
CA PRO A 92 6.95 -8.17 -0.47
C PRO A 92 7.82 -7.64 -1.60
N LEU A 93 7.61 -8.12 -2.82
CA LEU A 93 8.41 -7.66 -3.95
C LEU A 93 8.04 -6.24 -4.38
N LEU A 94 6.91 -5.74 -3.94
CA LEU A 94 6.46 -4.41 -4.30
C LEU A 94 6.79 -3.38 -3.23
N THR A 95 7.04 -3.83 -2.00
CA THR A 95 7.25 -2.92 -0.88
C THR A 95 8.38 -1.93 -1.14
N GLU A 96 9.50 -2.40 -1.62
CA GLU A 96 10.64 -1.51 -1.88
C GLU A 96 10.32 -0.51 -2.97
N ILE A 97 9.64 -0.96 -4.01
CA ILE A 97 9.28 -0.09 -5.13
C ILE A 97 8.35 1.02 -4.66
N ALA A 98 7.32 0.66 -3.91
CA ALA A 98 6.34 1.64 -3.45
C ALA A 98 6.96 2.61 -2.44
N THR A 99 7.80 2.11 -1.54
CA THR A 99 8.47 2.96 -0.56
C THR A 99 9.39 3.94 -1.26
N ARG A 100 10.18 3.46 -2.23
CA ARG A 100 11.08 4.33 -2.97
C ARG A 100 10.29 5.41 -3.72
N HIS A 101 9.19 5.02 -4.32
CA HIS A 101 8.36 5.98 -5.04
C HIS A 101 7.81 7.06 -4.10
N ALA A 102 7.40 6.64 -2.89
CA ALA A 102 6.91 7.61 -1.90
C ALA A 102 8.01 8.59 -1.50
N VAL A 103 9.23 8.09 -1.35
CA VAL A 103 10.36 8.96 -1.03
C VAL A 103 10.63 9.94 -2.17
N GLU A 104 10.63 9.43 -3.39
CA GLU A 104 10.92 10.26 -4.56
C GLU A 104 9.87 11.33 -4.77
N THR A 105 8.62 11.05 -4.43
CA THR A 105 7.55 12.04 -4.58
C THR A 105 7.35 12.86 -3.32
N ARG A 106 8.23 12.69 -2.32
CA ARG A 106 8.22 13.46 -1.08
C ARG A 106 6.97 13.24 -0.25
N LYS A 107 6.40 12.05 -0.34
CA LYS A 107 5.22 11.71 0.44
C LYS A 107 5.53 10.79 1.61
N PHE A 108 6.77 10.31 1.69
CA PHE A 108 7.12 9.31 2.67
C PHE A 108 6.92 9.81 4.10
N GLU A 109 7.36 11.03 4.39
CA GLU A 109 7.22 11.56 5.75
C GLU A 109 5.77 11.69 6.17
N ILE A 110 4.91 12.11 5.26
CA ILE A 110 3.50 12.25 5.58
C ILE A 110 2.91 10.88 5.93
N LEU A 111 3.30 9.86 5.19
CA LEU A 111 2.81 8.51 5.44
C LEU A 111 3.31 7.99 6.78
N VAL A 112 4.59 8.21 7.08
CA VAL A 112 5.16 7.75 8.34
C VAL A 112 4.47 8.42 9.52
N LYS A 113 4.25 9.72 9.42
CA LYS A 113 3.60 10.44 10.52
C LYS A 113 2.17 9.96 10.73
N ALA A 114 1.47 9.66 9.64
CA ALA A 114 0.11 9.16 9.76
C ALA A 114 0.11 7.81 10.46
N VAL A 115 1.05 6.94 10.12
CA VAL A 115 1.15 5.64 10.74
C VAL A 115 1.48 5.78 12.23
N GLU A 116 2.45 6.62 12.54
CA GLU A 116 2.87 6.81 13.93
C GLU A 116 1.76 7.39 14.78
N GLY A 117 0.92 8.23 14.19
CA GLY A 117 -0.17 8.85 14.94
C GLY A 117 -1.34 7.93 15.17
N ASN A 118 -1.50 6.88 14.37
CA ASN A 118 -2.67 6.02 14.44
C ASN A 118 -2.36 4.59 14.81
N ILE A 119 -1.13 4.15 14.67
CA ILE A 119 -0.73 2.78 14.99
C ILE A 119 0.38 2.87 16.02
N THR A 120 0.03 3.42 17.16
CA THR A 120 1.02 3.57 18.22
C THR A 120 1.18 2.23 18.90
N SER A 121 2.37 1.72 18.86
CA SER A 121 2.66 0.55 19.67
C SER A 121 3.24 1.04 20.96
N LYS A 122 2.82 0.43 21.94
CA LYS A 122 3.29 0.87 23.24
C LYS A 122 4.05 -0.20 23.84
#